data_558decd83295c9f268784d4ef68837fc
#
_entry.id   558decd83295c9f268784d4ef68837fc
#
_cell.length_a   1.000
_cell.length_b   1.000
_cell.length_c   1.000
_cell.angle_alpha   90.00
_cell.angle_beta   90.00
_cell.angle_gamma   90.00
#
_symmetry.space_group_name_H-M   'P 1'
#
loop_
_entity.id
_entity.type
_entity.pdbx_description
1 polymer ?
#
loop_
_entity_poly.entity_id
_entity_poly.type
_entity_poly.pdbx_seq_one_letter_code
_entity_poly.pdbx_strand_id
1 'polypeptide(L)'
;MNANTPVTIVMIEDDEGHARLIERNIRRSGVNNEIIPFSNGTDAMKHLFGSDGTGIQHKGRALLILLDLNLPDMTGIDILRQIKENKYLKTAPVVVLTTTDDSQEIKRCYELGCNVYITKPVNYESFANAIRQLGLFFSVIQVPPACSS
;
A
#
# COMPACT_ATOMS: atom_id res chain seq x y z
N MET A 1 -8.31 1.64 22.85
CA MET A 1 -7.91 1.08 21.55
C MET A 1 -9.14 0.65 20.79
N ASN A 2 -9.13 0.88 19.54
CA ASN A 2 -10.29 0.54 18.71
C ASN A 2 -9.88 -0.56 17.72
N ALA A 3 -10.26 -1.80 18.03
CA ALA A 3 -9.97 -2.95 17.19
C ALA A 3 -10.69 -2.88 15.84
N ASN A 4 -11.66 -1.97 15.73
CA ASN A 4 -12.50 -1.85 14.54
C ASN A 4 -12.12 -0.68 13.65
N THR A 5 -10.97 -0.06 13.92
CA THR A 5 -10.50 1.04 13.08
C THR A 5 -10.25 0.51 11.67
N PRO A 6 -10.93 1.07 10.67
CA PRO A 6 -10.74 0.60 9.30
C PRO A 6 -9.35 0.93 8.79
N VAL A 7 -8.87 0.08 7.90
CA VAL A 7 -7.59 0.31 7.23
C VAL A 7 -7.77 1.37 6.15
N THR A 8 -6.89 2.35 6.13
CA THR A 8 -6.83 3.34 5.06
C THR A 8 -5.82 2.87 4.02
N ILE A 9 -6.19 2.96 2.75
CA ILE A 9 -5.33 2.55 1.66
C ILE A 9 -4.63 3.79 1.09
N VAL A 10 -3.31 3.78 1.13
CA VAL A 10 -2.49 4.83 0.50
C VAL A 10 -1.98 4.27 -0.81
N MET A 11 -2.35 4.92 -1.92
CA MET A 11 -1.97 4.44 -3.25
C MET A 11 -1.03 5.43 -3.90
N ILE A 12 0.19 4.99 -4.19
CA ILE A 12 1.23 5.84 -4.79
C ILE A 12 1.47 5.35 -6.21
N GLU A 13 0.88 6.03 -7.19
CA GLU A 13 0.89 5.64 -8.59
C GLU A 13 0.81 6.89 -9.46
N ASP A 14 1.82 7.12 -10.31
CA ASP A 14 1.88 8.34 -11.11
C ASP A 14 1.02 8.28 -12.37
N ASP A 15 0.71 7.11 -12.88
CA ASP A 15 -0.11 6.97 -14.07
C ASP A 15 -1.59 6.97 -13.70
N GLU A 16 -2.31 7.97 -14.19
CA GLU A 16 -3.72 8.15 -13.87
C GLU A 16 -4.59 6.97 -14.29
N GLY A 17 -4.31 6.41 -15.46
CA GLY A 17 -5.04 5.26 -15.96
C GLY A 17 -4.83 4.03 -15.11
N HIS A 18 -3.58 3.79 -14.70
CA HIS A 18 -3.28 2.68 -13.80
C HIS A 18 -3.92 2.91 -12.43
N ALA A 19 -3.88 4.13 -11.92
CA ALA A 19 -4.50 4.45 -10.63
C ALA A 19 -6.00 4.14 -10.64
N ARG A 20 -6.69 4.54 -11.71
CA ARG A 20 -8.12 4.26 -11.83
C ARG A 20 -8.40 2.75 -11.95
N LEU A 21 -7.57 2.04 -12.68
CA LEU A 21 -7.72 0.59 -12.82
C LEU A 21 -7.52 -0.12 -11.49
N ILE A 22 -6.50 0.27 -10.74
CA ILE A 22 -6.22 -0.31 -9.42
C ILE A 22 -7.40 -0.05 -8.49
N GLU A 23 -7.88 1.19 -8.44
CA GLU A 23 -9.02 1.53 -7.60
C GLU A 23 -10.26 0.72 -7.97
N ARG A 24 -10.54 0.59 -9.26
CA ARG A 24 -11.68 -0.21 -9.73
C ARG A 24 -11.57 -1.66 -9.27
N ASN A 25 -10.37 -2.24 -9.36
CA ASN A 25 -10.17 -3.63 -8.95
C ASN A 25 -10.29 -3.81 -7.45
N ILE A 26 -9.85 -2.81 -6.68
CA ILE A 26 -10.05 -2.81 -5.23
C ILE A 26 -11.55 -2.86 -4.92
N ARG A 27 -12.33 -1.98 -5.56
CA ARG A 27 -13.77 -1.91 -5.33
C ARG A 27 -14.48 -3.19 -5.77
N ARG A 28 -14.06 -3.79 -6.88
CA ARG A 28 -14.62 -5.06 -7.35
C ARG A 28 -14.40 -6.20 -6.35
N SER A 29 -13.36 -6.11 -5.56
CA SER A 29 -13.05 -7.13 -4.55
C SER A 29 -13.89 -6.97 -3.29
N GLY A 30 -14.78 -5.99 -3.24
CA GLY A 30 -15.64 -5.76 -2.08
C GLY A 30 -15.01 -4.88 -1.01
N VAL A 31 -13.84 -4.33 -1.28
CA VAL A 31 -13.15 -3.45 -0.34
C VAL A 31 -13.66 -2.03 -0.54
N ASN A 32 -14.25 -1.45 0.51
CA ASN A 32 -14.86 -0.11 0.46
C ASN A 32 -14.11 0.92 1.30
N ASN A 33 -12.91 0.58 1.73
CA ASN A 33 -12.10 1.45 2.58
C ASN A 33 -11.65 2.70 1.83
N GLU A 34 -11.35 3.74 2.57
CA GLU A 34 -10.85 4.99 1.98
C GLU A 34 -9.55 4.73 1.24
N ILE A 35 -9.43 5.32 0.04
CA ILE A 35 -8.21 5.29 -0.75
C ILE A 35 -7.72 6.71 -0.89
N ILE A 36 -6.48 6.97 -0.46
CA ILE A 36 -5.84 8.28 -0.60
C ILE A 36 -4.80 8.15 -1.71
N PRO A 37 -5.02 8.77 -2.88
CA PRO A 37 -4.11 8.63 -3.99
C PRO A 37 -3.03 9.71 -4.00
N PHE A 38 -1.83 9.33 -4.43
CA PHE A 38 -0.73 10.25 -4.67
C PHE A 38 -0.12 9.93 -6.02
N SER A 39 0.17 10.96 -6.81
CA SER A 39 0.75 10.79 -8.15
C SER A 39 2.26 10.97 -8.17
N ASN A 40 2.88 11.23 -7.03
CA ASN A 40 4.33 11.40 -6.92
C ASN A 40 4.80 11.02 -5.53
N GLY A 41 6.10 10.79 -5.42
CA GLY A 41 6.69 10.38 -4.15
C GLY A 41 6.75 11.50 -3.12
N THR A 42 7.00 12.72 -3.57
CA THR A 42 7.15 13.86 -2.65
C THR A 42 5.90 14.07 -1.81
N ASP A 43 4.73 14.10 -2.45
CA ASP A 43 3.47 14.30 -1.74
C ASP A 43 3.14 13.11 -0.85
N ALA A 44 3.42 11.90 -1.34
CA ALA A 44 3.21 10.69 -0.54
C ALA A 44 4.08 10.71 0.72
N MET A 45 5.34 11.09 0.58
CA MET A 45 6.26 11.15 1.71
C MET A 45 5.80 12.18 2.75
N LYS A 46 5.31 13.33 2.30
CA LYS A 46 4.76 14.33 3.22
C LYS A 46 3.59 13.78 4.01
N HIS A 47 2.72 13.04 3.33
CA HIS A 47 1.56 12.44 4.00
C HIS A 47 1.99 11.36 5.00
N LEU A 48 2.92 10.50 4.59
CA LEU A 48 3.33 9.36 5.42
C LEU A 48 4.17 9.79 6.62
N PHE A 49 5.11 10.70 6.42
CA PHE A 49 6.08 11.05 7.47
C PHE A 49 5.73 12.33 8.20
N GLY A 50 4.85 13.16 7.65
CA GLY A 50 4.43 14.41 8.29
C GLY A 50 5.45 15.51 8.19
N SER A 51 5.12 16.68 8.74
CA SER A 51 5.99 17.85 8.67
C SER A 51 7.26 17.70 9.50
N ASP A 52 7.22 16.88 10.56
CA ASP A 52 8.39 16.64 11.41
C ASP A 52 9.19 15.41 10.97
N GLY A 53 8.74 14.68 9.94
CA GLY A 53 9.44 13.54 9.40
C GLY A 53 9.34 12.26 10.22
N THR A 54 8.59 12.25 11.31
CA THR A 54 8.55 11.10 12.22
C THR A 54 7.49 10.08 11.89
N GLY A 55 6.43 10.46 11.16
CA GLY A 55 5.30 9.57 10.90
C GLY A 55 4.40 9.36 12.10
N ILE A 56 4.57 10.11 13.18
CA ILE A 56 3.86 9.89 14.44
C ILE A 56 2.34 10.04 14.29
N GLN A 57 1.89 10.83 13.32
CA GLN A 57 0.45 10.99 13.09
C GLN A 57 -0.24 9.69 12.69
N HIS A 58 0.52 8.69 12.29
CA HIS A 58 -0.03 7.37 11.95
C HIS A 58 0.05 6.37 13.10
N LYS A 59 0.50 6.82 14.26
CA LYS A 59 0.56 5.95 15.43
C LYS A 59 -0.81 5.37 15.74
N GLY A 60 -0.87 4.05 15.82
CA GLY A 60 -2.12 3.35 16.11
C GLY A 60 -3.09 3.28 14.94
N ARG A 61 -2.72 3.82 13.78
CA ARG A 61 -3.56 3.73 12.58
C ARG A 61 -3.17 2.52 11.75
N ALA A 62 -4.17 1.94 11.09
CA ALA A 62 -3.95 0.83 10.18
C ALA A 62 -3.89 1.34 8.76
N LEU A 63 -2.76 1.09 8.08
CA LEU A 63 -2.53 1.51 6.70
C LEU A 63 -2.21 0.30 5.84
N LEU A 64 -2.66 0.35 4.58
CA LEU A 64 -2.20 -0.54 3.52
C LEU A 64 -1.61 0.36 2.45
N ILE A 65 -0.38 0.10 2.03
CA ILE A 65 0.31 0.96 1.08
C ILE A 65 0.49 0.24 -0.24
N LEU A 66 -0.04 0.82 -1.32
CA LEU A 66 0.16 0.35 -2.68
C LEU A 66 1.20 1.27 -3.31
N LEU A 67 2.33 0.72 -3.74
CA LEU A 67 3.50 1.51 -4.08
C LEU A 67 4.04 1.14 -5.46
N ASP A 68 3.99 2.08 -6.39
CA ASP A 68 4.68 1.96 -7.67
C ASP A 68 6.18 2.23 -7.47
N LEU A 69 7.01 1.41 -8.07
CA LEU A 69 8.46 1.61 -7.99
C LEU A 69 8.95 2.73 -8.91
N ASN A 70 8.22 3.00 -10.00
CA ASN A 70 8.65 3.97 -11.01
C ASN A 70 7.86 5.27 -10.85
N LEU A 71 8.36 6.16 -10.00
CA LEU A 71 7.75 7.46 -9.76
C LEU A 71 8.59 8.55 -10.41
N PRO A 72 7.98 9.71 -10.74
CA PRO A 72 8.71 10.75 -11.49
C PRO A 72 9.80 11.45 -10.68
N ASP A 73 9.68 11.49 -9.36
CA ASP A 73 10.55 12.32 -8.52
C ASP A 73 11.45 11.52 -7.57
N MET A 74 11.18 10.21 -7.40
CA MET A 74 12.03 9.37 -6.57
C MET A 74 11.72 7.90 -6.87
N THR A 75 12.56 6.99 -6.37
CA THR A 75 12.30 5.57 -6.58
C THR A 75 11.39 5.03 -5.48
N GLY A 76 10.48 4.13 -5.88
CA GLY A 76 9.64 3.46 -4.88
C GLY A 76 10.44 2.60 -3.92
N ILE A 77 11.60 2.11 -4.35
CA ILE A 77 12.52 1.36 -3.48
C ILE A 77 12.92 2.20 -2.26
N ASP A 78 13.24 3.48 -2.49
CA ASP A 78 13.60 4.37 -1.39
C ASP A 78 12.43 4.60 -0.44
N ILE A 79 11.23 4.74 -0.99
CA ILE A 79 10.03 4.92 -0.17
C ILE A 79 9.80 3.66 0.67
N LEU A 80 9.88 2.48 0.05
CA LEU A 80 9.71 1.21 0.75
C LEU A 80 10.69 1.09 1.91
N ARG A 81 11.97 1.38 1.65
CA ARG A 81 12.99 1.31 2.67
C ARG A 81 12.67 2.22 3.86
N GLN A 82 12.30 3.47 3.57
CA GLN A 82 12.00 4.45 4.62
C GLN A 82 10.77 4.05 5.42
N ILE A 83 9.74 3.51 4.77
CA ILE A 83 8.56 3.00 5.48
C ILE A 83 8.96 1.91 6.46
N LYS A 84 9.76 0.95 6.00
CA LYS A 84 10.11 -0.22 6.81
C LYS A 84 11.12 0.09 7.91
N GLU A 85 11.81 1.22 7.80
CA GLU A 85 12.69 1.70 8.85
C GLU A 85 11.98 2.62 9.85
N ASN A 86 10.76 3.01 9.57
CA ASN A 86 10.04 3.96 10.40
C ASN A 86 9.29 3.26 11.53
N LYS A 87 9.40 3.79 12.73
CA LYS A 87 8.83 3.21 13.95
C LYS A 87 7.31 3.03 13.84
N TYR A 88 6.61 4.00 13.22
CA TYR A 88 5.14 3.99 13.18
C TYR A 88 4.58 3.40 11.89
N LEU A 89 5.39 3.30 10.84
CA LEU A 89 4.93 2.85 9.53
C LEU A 89 5.37 1.43 9.19
N LYS A 90 6.36 0.90 9.87
CA LYS A 90 6.99 -0.36 9.47
C LYS A 90 6.04 -1.56 9.51
N THR A 91 4.97 -1.49 10.28
CA THR A 91 3.99 -2.58 10.36
C THR A 91 2.94 -2.52 9.26
N ALA A 92 2.87 -1.42 8.51
CA ALA A 92 1.92 -1.31 7.41
C ALA A 92 2.31 -2.28 6.29
N PRO A 93 1.36 -3.11 5.82
CA PRO A 93 1.66 -3.95 4.66
C PRO A 93 1.91 -3.08 3.43
N VAL A 94 2.88 -3.46 2.62
CA VAL A 94 3.19 -2.77 1.37
C VAL A 94 3.05 -3.74 0.21
N VAL A 95 2.22 -3.37 -0.75
CA VAL A 95 2.08 -4.07 -2.02
C VAL A 95 2.82 -3.27 -3.08
N VAL A 96 3.86 -3.83 -3.64
CA VAL A 96 4.66 -3.16 -4.67
C VAL A 96 4.05 -3.44 -6.04
N LEU A 97 3.85 -2.37 -6.83
CA LEU A 97 3.30 -2.43 -8.17
C LEU A 97 4.36 -1.92 -9.14
N THR A 98 4.69 -2.69 -10.18
CA THR A 98 5.73 -2.26 -11.10
C THR A 98 5.64 -2.97 -12.45
N THR A 99 6.24 -2.37 -13.46
CA THR A 99 6.34 -3.00 -14.78
C THR A 99 7.53 -3.95 -14.89
N THR A 100 8.47 -3.90 -13.94
CA THR A 100 9.66 -4.75 -14.04
C THR A 100 9.37 -6.17 -13.60
N ASP A 101 10.00 -7.12 -14.28
CA ASP A 101 10.01 -8.53 -13.89
C ASP A 101 11.43 -8.99 -13.54
N ASP A 102 12.34 -8.05 -13.32
CA ASP A 102 13.72 -8.34 -12.93
C ASP A 102 13.73 -9.05 -11.59
N SER A 103 14.21 -10.28 -11.58
CA SER A 103 14.21 -11.11 -10.38
C SER A 103 15.03 -10.52 -9.24
N GLN A 104 16.10 -9.78 -9.57
CA GLN A 104 16.91 -9.15 -8.53
C GLN A 104 16.17 -7.99 -7.86
N GLU A 105 15.43 -7.23 -8.64
CA GLU A 105 14.64 -6.12 -8.08
C GLU A 105 13.50 -6.66 -7.23
N ILE A 106 12.84 -7.72 -7.68
CA ILE A 106 11.77 -8.38 -6.91
C ILE A 106 12.34 -8.88 -5.58
N LYS A 107 13.48 -9.56 -5.63
CA LYS A 107 14.14 -10.08 -4.44
C LYS A 107 14.47 -8.95 -3.47
N ARG A 108 14.99 -7.83 -3.99
CA ARG A 108 15.33 -6.69 -3.17
C ARG A 108 14.10 -6.12 -2.47
N CYS A 109 12.97 -6.05 -3.16
CA CYS A 109 11.73 -5.57 -2.54
C CYS A 109 11.32 -6.45 -1.37
N TYR A 110 11.39 -7.77 -1.53
CA TYR A 110 11.06 -8.68 -0.44
C TYR A 110 12.06 -8.58 0.71
N GLU A 111 13.33 -8.41 0.40
CA GLU A 111 14.35 -8.22 1.43
C GLU A 111 14.14 -6.94 2.23
N LEU A 112 13.61 -5.91 1.58
CA LEU A 112 13.29 -4.66 2.25
C LEU A 112 11.97 -4.71 3.02
N GLY A 113 11.21 -5.79 2.85
CA GLY A 113 10.02 -6.01 3.66
C GLY A 113 8.69 -5.80 2.96
N CYS A 114 8.65 -5.73 1.62
CA CYS A 114 7.36 -5.67 0.96
C CYS A 114 6.60 -6.99 1.19
N ASN A 115 5.28 -6.88 1.25
CA ASN A 115 4.45 -8.03 1.58
C ASN A 115 4.03 -8.80 0.33
N VAL A 116 3.75 -8.09 -0.75
CA VAL A 116 3.33 -8.68 -2.02
C VAL A 116 3.89 -7.83 -3.15
N TYR A 117 4.22 -8.46 -4.26
CA TYR A 117 4.73 -7.81 -5.46
C TYR A 117 3.80 -8.16 -6.63
N ILE A 118 3.33 -7.16 -7.34
CA ILE A 118 2.46 -7.35 -8.49
C ILE A 118 3.09 -6.70 -9.72
N THR A 119 3.26 -7.48 -10.79
CA THR A 119 3.73 -6.95 -12.06
C THR A 119 2.55 -6.36 -12.84
N LYS A 120 2.70 -5.14 -13.31
CA LYS A 120 1.68 -4.48 -14.13
C LYS A 120 1.59 -5.15 -15.50
N PRO A 121 0.42 -5.17 -16.12
CA PRO A 121 -0.81 -4.48 -15.71
C PRO A 121 -1.50 -5.19 -14.55
N VAL A 122 -2.05 -4.41 -13.63
CA VAL A 122 -2.78 -4.95 -12.48
C VAL A 122 -4.20 -5.25 -12.95
N ASN A 123 -4.48 -6.50 -13.19
CA ASN A 123 -5.82 -6.94 -13.55
C ASN A 123 -6.54 -7.48 -12.31
N TYR A 124 -7.81 -7.82 -12.49
CA TYR A 124 -8.62 -8.31 -11.37
C TYR A 124 -8.01 -9.54 -10.72
N GLU A 125 -7.52 -10.49 -11.53
CA GLU A 125 -6.98 -11.75 -11.00
C GLU A 125 -5.72 -11.55 -10.19
N SER A 126 -4.78 -10.72 -10.70
CA SER A 126 -3.53 -10.47 -9.97
C SER A 126 -3.80 -9.75 -8.65
N PHE A 127 -4.76 -8.83 -8.66
CA PHE A 127 -5.14 -8.13 -7.44
C PHE A 127 -5.82 -9.07 -6.45
N ALA A 128 -6.74 -9.92 -6.93
CA ALA A 128 -7.42 -10.89 -6.09
C ALA A 128 -6.43 -11.87 -5.45
N ASN A 129 -5.39 -12.28 -6.19
CA ASN A 129 -4.34 -13.14 -5.64
C ASN A 129 -3.57 -12.43 -4.54
N ALA A 130 -3.26 -11.15 -4.75
CA ALA A 130 -2.56 -10.36 -3.73
C ALA A 130 -3.40 -10.25 -2.46
N ILE A 131 -4.70 -10.02 -2.59
CA ILE A 131 -5.60 -9.97 -1.45
C ILE A 131 -5.57 -11.29 -0.69
N ARG A 132 -5.60 -12.41 -1.39
CA ARG A 132 -5.53 -13.72 -0.74
C ARG A 132 -4.22 -13.92 0.00
N GLN A 133 -3.10 -13.45 -0.55
CA GLN A 133 -1.80 -13.55 0.11
C GLN A 133 -1.74 -12.69 1.37
N LEU A 134 -2.42 -11.55 1.36
CA LEU A 134 -2.52 -10.70 2.54
C LEU A 134 -3.50 -11.24 3.56
N GLY A 135 -4.44 -12.07 3.11
CA GLY A 135 -5.30 -12.85 3.99
C GLY A 135 -5.98 -12.06 5.08
N LEU A 136 -5.49 -12.23 6.30
CA LEU A 136 -6.12 -11.66 7.49
C LEU A 136 -6.20 -10.14 7.46
N PHE A 137 -5.28 -9.45 6.78
CA PHE A 137 -5.36 -7.99 6.70
C PHE A 137 -6.64 -7.55 6.00
N PHE A 138 -6.97 -8.20 4.88
CA PHE A 138 -8.17 -7.84 4.16
C PHE A 138 -9.43 -8.35 4.85
N SER A 139 -9.35 -9.41 5.61
CA SER A 139 -10.46 -9.83 6.47
C SER A 139 -10.78 -8.73 7.47
N VAL A 140 -9.75 -8.14 8.07
CA VAL A 140 -9.94 -7.04 9.03
C VAL A 140 -10.53 -5.82 8.33
N ILE A 141 -10.06 -5.51 7.11
CA ILE A 141 -10.57 -4.38 6.33
C ILE A 141 -12.06 -4.54 6.05
N GLN A 142 -12.50 -5.75 5.74
CA GLN A 142 -13.85 -6.02 5.31
C GLN A 142 -14.83 -6.27 6.45
N VAL A 143 -14.35 -6.57 7.64
CA VAL A 143 -15.20 -6.86 8.77
C VAL A 143 -15.81 -5.56 9.30
N PRO A 144 -17.15 -5.41 9.31
CA PRO A 144 -17.76 -4.23 9.91
C PRO A 144 -17.49 -4.20 11.40
N PRO A 145 -17.38 -3.01 12.00
CA PRO A 145 -17.11 -2.91 13.43
C PRO A 145 -18.10 -3.67 14.30
N ALA A 146 -19.36 -3.70 13.92
CA ALA A 146 -20.40 -4.39 14.69
C ALA A 146 -20.15 -5.90 14.76
N CYS A 147 -19.46 -6.46 13.79
CA CYS A 147 -19.22 -7.90 13.75
C CYS A 147 -18.16 -8.36 14.73
N SER A 148 -17.43 -7.45 15.29
CA SER A 148 -16.35 -7.77 16.22
C SER A 148 -16.78 -7.70 17.67
N SER A 149 -18.02 -7.41 17.91
CA SER A 149 -18.55 -7.34 19.28
C SER A 149 -18.58 -8.69 19.97
#